data_599bb3d9359389a780ed6d0157b670ba
#
_entry.id   599bb3d9359389a780ed6d0157b670ba
#
_cell.length_a   1.000
_cell.length_b   1.000
_cell.length_c   1.000
_cell.angle_alpha   90.00
_cell.angle_beta   90.00
_cell.angle_gamma   90.00
#
_symmetry.space_group_name_H-M   'P 1'
#
loop_
_entity.id
_entity.type
_entity.pdbx_description
1 polymer ?
#
loop_
_entity_poly.entity_id
_entity_poly.type
_entity_poly.pdbx_seq_one_letter_code
_entity_poly.pdbx_strand_id
1 'polypeptide(L)'
;MRVLLIDIDSLRPDHLGCYGYHRNTSPNIDALAAQGVRFTNYYTSDAPCFPSRTALMTGQFGIRNGVVGHGGTAGDVRHEGPERQFRDRLASESLPAFLRSAGLRTVLVSPFAERHTAWTFYAGFQEMYNTGKGGMESAEEITPTVLRWIDQNAQDDNWFLYVNFWDPHTPYRTSESFGNPFADDPLPEWLTEDVLGQHRQMTGPHGAREINMYDNRTLPAYPRQPGELTDRDDLRRMVDGYDCGVRNADDHIGMILRALEKQGVLEDLVVLITADHGENMGELGIYGEHGTADHATCRIPMIMRWPGMQAGHVDKGLHYHLDLGPTLAELLGKEAMPSWDGQSYAGAIASGADAGREYLVLSQCAHVCQRSVRFGNWLYMRTYHDGFHLFDGEMLFDVGNDSHEQHNVAADHFEERKTAVYHLNEWHDERMKSMPFDVDPLWTVIREGGPYHAKGHLPAYVQRLQATDRNAAAEELKRRHPEEFR
;
A
#
# COMPACT_ATOMS: atom_id res chain seq x y z
N MET A 1 28.50 4.58 1.67
CA MET A 1 27.23 4.76 0.93
C MET A 1 26.14 5.23 1.88
N ARG A 2 25.28 6.12 1.45
CA ARG A 2 24.15 6.65 2.22
C ARG A 2 22.85 6.34 1.48
N VAL A 3 21.84 5.84 2.16
CA VAL A 3 20.55 5.48 1.57
C VAL A 3 19.42 6.05 2.42
N LEU A 4 18.54 6.85 1.82
CA LEU A 4 17.30 7.32 2.42
C LEU A 4 16.13 6.63 1.73
N LEU A 5 15.31 5.92 2.49
CA LEU A 5 14.02 5.38 2.04
C LEU A 5 12.90 6.13 2.75
N ILE A 6 12.03 6.76 1.98
CA ILE A 6 10.81 7.40 2.47
C ILE A 6 9.63 6.56 2.03
N ASP A 7 8.88 6.07 3.00
CA ASP A 7 7.66 5.29 2.86
C ASP A 7 6.48 6.15 3.29
N ILE A 8 5.59 6.46 2.35
CA ILE A 8 4.44 7.35 2.56
C ILE A 8 3.19 6.48 2.53
N ASP A 9 2.52 6.37 3.68
CA ASP A 9 1.37 5.51 3.85
C ASP A 9 0.21 5.91 2.93
N SER A 10 -0.41 4.93 2.28
CA SER A 10 -1.56 5.11 1.38
C SER A 10 -1.32 6.02 0.17
N LEU A 11 -0.07 6.29 -0.24
CA LEU A 11 0.21 7.20 -1.34
C LEU A 11 -0.07 6.58 -2.71
N ARG A 12 -0.98 7.19 -3.44
CA ARG A 12 -1.31 6.83 -4.84
C ARG A 12 -0.36 7.51 -5.82
N PRO A 13 0.16 6.79 -6.84
CA PRO A 13 0.98 7.43 -7.88
C PRO A 13 0.18 8.45 -8.70
N ASP A 14 -1.09 8.19 -9.01
CA ASP A 14 -1.93 9.08 -9.82
C ASP A 14 -2.38 10.36 -9.09
N HIS A 15 -1.96 10.56 -7.84
CA HIS A 15 -2.04 11.83 -7.11
C HIS A 15 -0.69 12.57 -7.02
N LEU A 16 0.30 12.19 -7.84
CA LEU A 16 1.59 12.85 -7.95
C LEU A 16 1.76 13.50 -9.32
N GLY A 17 2.32 14.72 -9.36
CA GLY A 17 2.55 15.46 -10.61
C GLY A 17 3.44 14.71 -11.60
N CYS A 18 4.50 14.05 -11.14
CA CYS A 18 5.39 13.25 -12.00
C CYS A 18 4.71 12.03 -12.62
N TYR A 19 3.54 11.60 -12.12
CA TYR A 19 2.70 10.56 -12.74
C TYR A 19 1.52 11.14 -13.54
N GLY A 20 1.43 12.46 -13.67
CA GLY A 20 0.45 13.14 -14.51
C GLY A 20 -0.75 13.72 -13.77
N TYR A 21 -0.74 13.78 -12.44
CA TYR A 21 -1.80 14.42 -11.69
C TYR A 21 -1.88 15.92 -12.01
N HIS A 22 -3.09 16.43 -12.15
CA HIS A 22 -3.32 17.81 -12.58
C HIS A 22 -3.14 18.86 -11.46
N ARG A 23 -3.21 18.43 -10.19
CA ARG A 23 -3.00 19.29 -9.01
C ARG A 23 -1.53 19.29 -8.59
N ASN A 24 -1.05 20.41 -8.06
CA ASN A 24 0.33 20.55 -7.60
C ASN A 24 0.52 19.96 -6.18
N THR A 25 0.38 18.66 -6.04
CA THR A 25 0.44 17.94 -4.75
C THR A 25 1.87 17.57 -4.33
N SER A 26 2.82 17.46 -5.27
CA SER A 26 4.10 16.78 -5.01
C SER A 26 5.33 17.43 -5.63
N PRO A 27 5.53 18.78 -5.54
CA PRO A 27 6.61 19.46 -6.27
C PRO A 27 8.02 19.00 -5.88
N ASN A 28 8.28 18.58 -4.63
CA ASN A 28 9.59 18.09 -4.20
C ASN A 28 9.84 16.65 -4.70
N ILE A 29 8.82 15.79 -4.65
CA ILE A 29 8.88 14.44 -5.20
C ILE A 29 9.03 14.48 -6.72
N ASP A 30 8.32 15.37 -7.41
CA ASP A 30 8.41 15.57 -8.87
C ASP A 30 9.82 16.02 -9.30
N ALA A 31 10.42 16.94 -8.55
CA ALA A 31 11.80 17.38 -8.78
C ALA A 31 12.81 16.23 -8.61
N LEU A 32 12.59 15.35 -7.64
CA LEU A 32 13.42 14.16 -7.44
C LEU A 32 13.21 13.13 -8.57
N ALA A 33 11.98 12.91 -9.01
CA ALA A 33 11.65 12.00 -10.12
C ALA A 33 12.35 12.44 -11.43
N ALA A 34 12.44 13.74 -11.67
CA ALA A 34 13.16 14.29 -12.82
C ALA A 34 14.68 14.00 -12.80
N GLN A 35 15.24 13.74 -11.62
CA GLN A 35 16.66 13.42 -11.42
C GLN A 35 16.96 11.92 -11.32
N GLY A 36 15.95 11.08 -11.33
CA GLY A 36 16.07 9.63 -11.08
C GLY A 36 15.30 8.79 -12.09
N VAL A 37 14.93 7.62 -11.64
CA VAL A 37 14.07 6.65 -12.33
C VAL A 37 12.72 6.62 -11.65
N ARG A 38 11.64 6.65 -12.45
CA ARG A 38 10.26 6.51 -12.00
C ARG A 38 9.65 5.25 -12.59
N PHE A 39 9.03 4.44 -11.73
CA PHE A 39 8.39 3.18 -12.12
C PHE A 39 6.88 3.39 -12.29
N THR A 40 6.33 3.01 -13.44
CA THR A 40 4.88 3.21 -13.72
C THR A 40 4.02 2.04 -13.24
N ASN A 41 4.59 0.85 -13.12
CA ASN A 41 3.90 -0.38 -12.75
C ASN A 41 4.61 -1.06 -11.56
N TYR A 42 4.60 -0.40 -10.42
CA TYR A 42 5.17 -0.88 -9.18
C TYR A 42 4.05 -1.18 -8.19
N TYR A 43 4.07 -2.37 -7.59
CA TYR A 43 2.92 -2.87 -6.82
C TYR A 43 3.37 -3.47 -5.48
N THR A 44 2.55 -3.26 -4.45
CA THR A 44 2.63 -4.11 -3.26
C THR A 44 2.11 -5.51 -3.59
N SER A 45 2.75 -6.54 -3.02
CA SER A 45 2.31 -7.93 -3.22
C SER A 45 1.11 -8.31 -2.37
N ASP A 46 1.03 -7.70 -1.18
CA ASP A 46 0.04 -8.01 -0.16
C ASP A 46 -0.40 -6.69 0.50
N ALA A 47 -1.64 -6.31 0.32
CA ALA A 47 -2.23 -5.15 0.99
C ALA A 47 -2.98 -5.62 2.27
N PRO A 48 -3.23 -4.74 3.23
CA PRO A 48 -2.79 -3.35 3.33
C PRO A 48 -1.48 -3.18 4.12
N CYS A 49 -1.39 -2.18 5.01
CA CYS A 49 -0.17 -1.70 5.69
C CYS A 49 0.73 -2.80 6.27
N PHE A 50 0.17 -3.68 7.13
CA PHE A 50 0.98 -4.66 7.84
C PHE A 50 1.46 -5.80 6.92
N PRO A 51 0.63 -6.44 6.10
CA PRO A 51 1.09 -7.40 5.11
C PRO A 51 2.12 -6.81 4.15
N SER A 52 1.87 -5.61 3.61
CA SER A 52 2.76 -4.95 2.68
C SER A 52 4.16 -4.72 3.26
N ARG A 53 4.22 -4.03 4.40
CA ARG A 53 5.51 -3.75 5.05
C ARG A 53 6.21 -5.02 5.51
N THR A 54 5.45 -6.06 5.91
CA THR A 54 6.04 -7.36 6.23
C THR A 54 6.64 -8.01 4.98
N ALA A 55 5.96 -7.96 3.84
CA ALA A 55 6.49 -8.50 2.58
C ALA A 55 7.75 -7.75 2.14
N LEU A 56 7.77 -6.41 2.21
CA LEU A 56 8.96 -5.60 1.93
C LEU A 56 10.14 -5.94 2.85
N MET A 57 9.89 -6.04 4.17
CA MET A 57 10.96 -6.28 5.15
C MET A 57 11.49 -7.70 5.13
N THR A 58 10.64 -8.70 4.87
CA THR A 58 11.04 -10.11 4.80
C THR A 58 11.54 -10.51 3.42
N GLY A 59 11.25 -9.73 2.38
CA GLY A 59 11.45 -10.09 0.97
C GLY A 59 10.54 -11.22 0.50
N GLN A 60 9.49 -11.58 1.24
CA GLN A 60 8.64 -12.74 0.99
C GLN A 60 7.17 -12.33 0.81
N PHE A 61 6.47 -13.02 -0.09
CA PHE A 61 5.02 -12.91 -0.19
C PHE A 61 4.30 -13.30 1.11
N GLY A 62 3.15 -12.68 1.39
CA GLY A 62 2.32 -12.99 2.55
C GLY A 62 1.94 -14.47 2.66
N ILE A 63 1.69 -15.15 1.54
CA ILE A 63 1.46 -16.60 1.52
C ILE A 63 2.61 -17.39 2.18
N ARG A 64 3.84 -16.90 2.11
CA ARG A 64 5.04 -17.53 2.67
C ARG A 64 5.34 -17.03 4.08
N ASN A 65 5.39 -15.71 4.30
CA ASN A 65 5.71 -15.15 5.61
C ASN A 65 4.57 -15.30 6.64
N GLY A 66 3.34 -15.56 6.17
CA GLY A 66 2.15 -15.81 7.00
C GLY A 66 1.31 -14.58 7.34
N VAL A 67 1.80 -13.37 7.07
CA VAL A 67 1.09 -12.12 7.36
C VAL A 67 0.30 -11.71 6.12
N VAL A 68 -1.02 -11.89 6.17
CA VAL A 68 -1.94 -11.52 5.08
C VAL A 68 -3.09 -10.63 5.55
N GLY A 69 -3.16 -10.35 6.85
CA GLY A 69 -4.20 -9.52 7.47
C GLY A 69 -3.68 -8.75 8.69
N HIS A 70 -4.57 -8.04 9.39
CA HIS A 70 -4.22 -7.17 10.52
C HIS A 70 -4.32 -7.85 11.89
N GLY A 71 -4.77 -9.10 11.95
CA GLY A 71 -4.93 -9.81 13.22
C GLY A 71 -5.29 -11.28 13.02
N GLY A 72 -5.53 -11.98 14.13
CA GLY A 72 -5.65 -13.43 14.13
C GLY A 72 -4.29 -14.10 13.85
N THR A 73 -4.30 -15.39 13.53
CA THR A 73 -3.07 -16.13 13.18
C THR A 73 -2.45 -15.66 11.85
N ALA A 74 -3.24 -14.99 10.99
CA ALA A 74 -2.78 -14.39 9.74
C ALA A 74 -2.21 -12.96 9.89
N GLY A 75 -2.10 -12.46 11.11
CA GLY A 75 -1.39 -11.23 11.49
C GLY A 75 -0.04 -11.49 12.15
N ASP A 76 0.43 -12.74 12.20
CA ASP A 76 1.70 -13.11 12.79
C ASP A 76 2.65 -13.72 11.75
N VAL A 77 3.92 -13.34 11.80
CA VAL A 77 4.95 -13.97 10.98
C VAL A 77 5.10 -15.43 11.38
N ARG A 78 5.11 -16.31 10.39
CA ARG A 78 5.31 -17.74 10.62
C ARG A 78 6.68 -18.06 11.18
N HIS A 79 6.70 -18.88 12.22
CA HIS A 79 7.92 -19.42 12.78
C HIS A 79 8.39 -20.61 11.95
N GLU A 80 9.70 -20.66 11.68
CA GLU A 80 10.32 -21.77 10.96
C GLU A 80 11.20 -22.58 11.93
N GLY A 81 11.31 -23.89 11.65
CA GLY A 81 12.17 -24.81 12.40
C GLY A 81 11.46 -26.11 12.76
N PRO A 82 12.23 -27.17 13.06
CA PRO A 82 11.67 -28.46 13.44
C PRO A 82 11.06 -28.38 14.84
N GLU A 83 9.86 -28.94 15.00
CA GLU A 83 9.12 -29.02 16.27
C GLU A 83 8.83 -27.65 16.89
N ARG A 84 9.37 -27.43 18.08
CA ARG A 84 9.26 -26.14 18.78
C ARG A 84 10.54 -25.31 18.72
N GLN A 85 11.48 -25.70 17.87
CA GLN A 85 12.68 -24.91 17.68
C GLN A 85 12.39 -23.74 16.76
N PHE A 86 12.52 -22.57 17.31
CA PHE A 86 12.32 -21.30 16.67
C PHE A 86 13.57 -20.91 15.87
N ARG A 87 13.39 -20.62 14.56
CA ARG A 87 14.40 -19.91 13.77
C ARG A 87 13.88 -18.53 13.45
N ASP A 88 14.52 -17.53 14.00
CA ASP A 88 14.26 -16.14 13.64
C ASP A 88 15.15 -15.76 12.44
N ARG A 89 14.59 -15.86 11.24
CA ARG A 89 15.26 -15.38 10.03
C ARG A 89 15.27 -13.87 9.93
N LEU A 90 14.34 -13.17 10.57
CA LEU A 90 14.23 -11.72 10.47
C LEU A 90 15.47 -11.00 10.99
N ALA A 91 16.09 -11.53 12.03
CA ALA A 91 17.32 -10.96 12.61
C ALA A 91 18.53 -11.01 11.65
N SER A 92 18.52 -11.90 10.64
CA SER A 92 19.61 -12.11 9.70
C SER A 92 19.25 -11.89 8.23
N GLU A 93 17.99 -12.10 7.84
CA GLU A 93 17.55 -12.14 6.45
C GLU A 93 16.53 -11.06 6.08
N SER A 94 16.07 -10.24 7.05
CA SER A 94 15.25 -9.07 6.72
C SER A 94 16.05 -8.04 5.92
N LEU A 95 15.38 -7.18 5.16
CA LEU A 95 16.02 -6.11 4.39
C LEU A 95 16.95 -5.25 5.26
N PRO A 96 16.54 -4.74 6.45
CA PRO A 96 17.47 -4.01 7.30
C PRO A 96 18.63 -4.86 7.83
N ALA A 97 18.39 -6.13 8.16
CA ALA A 97 19.45 -7.04 8.60
C ALA A 97 20.48 -7.30 7.51
N PHE A 98 20.02 -7.48 6.26
CA PHE A 98 20.88 -7.58 5.08
C PHE A 98 21.73 -6.32 4.91
N LEU A 99 21.11 -5.13 4.92
CA LEU A 99 21.82 -3.86 4.76
C LEU A 99 22.85 -3.64 5.87
N ARG A 100 22.52 -4.02 7.12
CA ARG A 100 23.46 -4.04 8.23
C ARG A 100 24.65 -4.97 7.96
N SER A 101 24.40 -6.19 7.44
CA SER A 101 25.47 -7.13 7.08
C SER A 101 26.34 -6.62 5.94
N ALA A 102 25.78 -5.79 5.05
CA ALA A 102 26.50 -5.08 4.01
C ALA A 102 27.30 -3.87 4.51
N GLY A 103 27.26 -3.57 5.83
CA GLY A 103 28.05 -2.54 6.49
C GLY A 103 27.34 -1.20 6.66
N LEU A 104 26.02 -1.12 6.47
CA LEU A 104 25.26 0.11 6.71
C LEU A 104 24.72 0.15 8.16
N ARG A 105 24.82 1.28 8.82
CA ARG A 105 24.09 1.59 10.06
C ARG A 105 22.60 1.75 9.71
N THR A 106 21.75 0.90 10.27
CA THR A 106 20.33 0.86 9.94
C THR A 106 19.49 1.61 10.96
N VAL A 107 18.75 2.61 10.50
CA VAL A 107 18.02 3.57 11.33
C VAL A 107 16.57 3.64 10.86
N LEU A 108 15.62 3.57 11.80
CA LEU A 108 14.19 3.65 11.56
C LEU A 108 13.60 4.86 12.30
N VAL A 109 12.87 5.70 11.59
CA VAL A 109 12.00 6.73 12.18
C VAL A 109 10.57 6.42 11.73
N SER A 110 9.82 5.74 12.58
CA SER A 110 8.46 5.27 12.27
C SER A 110 7.69 4.91 13.54
N PRO A 111 6.41 5.30 13.62
CA PRO A 111 5.48 4.85 14.68
C PRO A 111 4.71 3.58 14.29
N PHE A 112 4.92 3.01 13.11
CA PHE A 112 4.08 1.96 12.53
C PHE A 112 3.91 0.72 13.43
N ALA A 113 4.99 0.27 14.08
CA ALA A 113 4.96 -0.92 14.91
C ALA A 113 4.00 -0.82 16.11
N GLU A 114 3.75 0.38 16.64
CA GLU A 114 2.77 0.57 17.72
C GLU A 114 1.34 0.38 17.23
N ARG A 115 1.03 0.85 16.01
CA ARG A 115 -0.34 0.78 15.48
C ARG A 115 -0.83 -0.65 15.27
N HIS A 116 0.03 -1.53 14.76
CA HIS A 116 -0.36 -2.88 14.36
C HIS A 116 0.27 -3.98 15.24
N THR A 117 0.93 -3.63 16.33
CA THR A 117 1.71 -4.58 17.14
C THR A 117 2.75 -5.33 16.27
N ALA A 118 3.27 -4.62 15.26
CA ALA A 118 4.13 -5.15 14.21
C ALA A 118 5.59 -5.23 14.67
N TRP A 119 5.90 -6.04 15.68
CA TRP A 119 7.24 -6.18 16.23
C TRP A 119 8.29 -6.57 15.18
N THR A 120 7.88 -7.30 14.15
CA THR A 120 8.73 -7.74 13.03
C THR A 120 9.29 -6.58 12.22
N PHE A 121 8.61 -5.43 12.23
CA PHE A 121 9.04 -4.22 11.55
C PHE A 121 10.34 -3.64 12.12
N TYR A 122 10.66 -3.92 13.38
CA TYR A 122 11.92 -3.50 13.99
C TYR A 122 13.11 -4.42 13.69
N ALA A 123 12.87 -5.59 13.12
CA ALA A 123 13.91 -6.59 12.93
C ALA A 123 15.02 -6.11 11.99
N GLY A 124 16.25 -6.13 12.46
CA GLY A 124 17.43 -5.74 11.70
C GLY A 124 17.85 -4.29 11.84
N PHE A 125 17.01 -3.39 12.34
CA PHE A 125 17.40 -2.00 12.65
C PHE A 125 18.27 -1.93 13.90
N GLN A 126 19.26 -1.04 13.88
CA GLN A 126 20.15 -0.76 15.02
C GLN A 126 19.64 0.40 15.87
N GLU A 127 18.94 1.34 15.24
CA GLU A 127 18.32 2.49 15.89
C GLU A 127 16.87 2.60 15.48
N MET A 128 16.01 2.89 16.44
CA MET A 128 14.57 3.03 16.23
C MET A 128 14.07 4.24 16.97
N TYR A 129 13.49 5.18 16.25
CA TYR A 129 12.90 6.39 16.78
C TYR A 129 11.40 6.34 16.58
N ASN A 130 10.69 6.12 17.68
CA ASN A 130 9.26 6.17 17.76
C ASN A 130 8.86 7.44 18.49
N THR A 131 7.93 8.21 17.92
CA THR A 131 7.44 9.46 18.50
C THR A 131 6.47 9.25 19.67
N GLY A 132 5.95 8.02 19.84
CA GLY A 132 5.17 7.61 21.02
C GLY A 132 3.71 8.06 21.01
N LYS A 133 3.10 8.28 19.85
CA LYS A 133 1.69 8.69 19.72
C LYS A 133 0.76 7.62 19.15
N GLY A 134 1.23 6.38 19.11
CA GLY A 134 0.43 5.22 18.76
C GLY A 134 0.19 5.02 17.26
N GLY A 135 1.03 5.57 16.39
CA GLY A 135 0.94 5.36 14.95
C GLY A 135 -0.09 6.23 14.23
N MET A 136 -0.35 7.42 14.77
CA MET A 136 -1.26 8.41 14.17
C MET A 136 -0.58 9.77 13.97
N GLU A 137 0.75 9.76 13.93
CA GLU A 137 1.58 10.95 13.82
C GLU A 137 1.45 11.60 12.45
N SER A 138 1.31 12.92 12.45
CA SER A 138 1.42 13.71 11.22
C SER A 138 2.88 13.92 10.80
N ALA A 139 3.09 14.39 9.57
CA ALA A 139 4.43 14.69 9.07
C ALA A 139 5.16 15.72 9.93
N GLU A 140 4.43 16.70 10.51
CA GLU A 140 4.97 17.69 11.43
C GLU A 140 5.52 17.08 12.74
N GLU A 141 5.01 15.94 13.14
CA GLU A 141 5.40 15.24 14.36
C GLU A 141 6.61 14.30 14.14
N ILE A 142 6.73 13.75 12.93
CA ILE A 142 7.84 12.87 12.51
C ILE A 142 9.09 13.67 12.13
N THR A 143 8.95 14.69 11.30
CA THR A 143 10.04 15.45 10.68
C THR A 143 11.07 16.00 11.68
N PRO A 144 10.69 16.57 12.83
CA PRO A 144 11.68 17.08 13.78
C PRO A 144 12.68 16.01 14.28
N THR A 145 12.24 14.76 14.38
CA THR A 145 13.12 13.64 14.75
C THR A 145 14.09 13.29 13.62
N VAL A 146 13.60 13.28 12.38
CA VAL A 146 14.43 13.04 11.17
C VAL A 146 15.48 14.14 11.02
N LEU A 147 15.09 15.42 11.13
CA LEU A 147 16.01 16.57 10.98
C LEU A 147 17.09 16.56 12.06
N ARG A 148 16.74 16.23 13.32
CA ARG A 148 17.71 16.10 14.41
C ARG A 148 18.69 14.97 14.14
N TRP A 149 18.24 13.82 13.65
CA TRP A 149 19.12 12.72 13.28
C TRP A 149 20.07 13.12 12.14
N ILE A 150 19.56 13.78 11.10
CA ILE A 150 20.37 14.29 9.97
C ILE A 150 21.44 15.28 10.46
N ASP A 151 21.07 16.24 11.29
CA ASP A 151 22.01 17.24 11.83
C ASP A 151 23.19 16.59 12.57
N GLN A 152 22.96 15.47 13.25
CA GLN A 152 23.96 14.79 14.05
C GLN A 152 24.77 13.74 13.29
N ASN A 153 24.21 13.11 12.26
CA ASN A 153 24.76 11.88 11.70
C ASN A 153 24.90 11.85 10.16
N ALA A 154 24.33 12.82 9.43
CA ALA A 154 24.27 12.72 7.96
C ALA A 154 25.65 12.66 7.30
N GLN A 155 26.68 13.26 7.92
CA GLN A 155 28.05 13.23 7.40
C GLN A 155 28.78 11.91 7.65
N ASP A 156 28.26 11.06 8.54
CA ASP A 156 28.79 9.71 8.72
C ASP A 156 28.66 8.93 7.42
N ASP A 157 29.58 7.98 7.19
CA ASP A 157 29.49 7.07 6.07
C ASP A 157 28.61 5.85 6.40
N ASN A 158 28.04 5.26 5.34
CA ASN A 158 27.41 3.94 5.40
C ASN A 158 26.21 3.87 6.36
N TRP A 159 25.14 4.61 6.05
CA TRP A 159 23.87 4.51 6.75
C TRP A 159 22.68 4.23 5.81
N PHE A 160 21.68 3.58 6.35
CA PHE A 160 20.35 3.41 5.78
C PHE A 160 19.33 4.02 6.74
N LEU A 161 18.67 5.09 6.31
CA LEU A 161 17.62 5.77 7.06
C LEU A 161 16.27 5.47 6.40
N TYR A 162 15.39 4.79 7.15
CA TYR A 162 14.01 4.57 6.77
C TYR A 162 13.11 5.55 7.53
N VAL A 163 12.34 6.33 6.79
CA VAL A 163 11.37 7.29 7.32
C VAL A 163 9.99 6.91 6.84
N ASN A 164 9.03 6.80 7.75
CA ASN A 164 7.64 6.54 7.42
C ASN A 164 6.76 7.74 7.78
N PHE A 165 5.97 8.22 6.82
CA PHE A 165 4.92 9.20 7.01
C PHE A 165 3.54 8.55 6.94
N TRP A 166 2.64 8.94 7.84
CA TRP A 166 1.24 8.51 7.83
C TRP A 166 0.37 9.30 6.88
N ASP A 167 0.63 10.60 6.68
CA ASP A 167 -0.08 11.36 5.67
C ASP A 167 0.25 10.79 4.27
N PRO A 168 -0.76 10.60 3.40
CA PRO A 168 -2.17 10.99 3.46
C PRO A 168 -3.18 9.98 4.03
N HIS A 169 -2.76 8.90 4.69
CA HIS A 169 -3.64 7.82 5.16
C HIS A 169 -4.92 8.33 5.87
N THR A 170 -6.03 7.64 5.63
CA THR A 170 -7.32 7.85 6.33
C THR A 170 -7.19 7.67 7.85
N PRO A 171 -7.93 8.41 8.70
CA PRO A 171 -8.69 9.63 8.41
C PRO A 171 -7.75 10.80 8.13
N TYR A 172 -8.16 11.70 7.20
CA TYR A 172 -7.31 12.79 6.70
C TYR A 172 -7.06 13.83 7.80
N ARG A 173 -5.83 13.85 8.29
CA ARG A 173 -5.43 14.52 9.54
C ARG A 173 -4.68 15.83 9.34
N THR A 174 -4.34 16.21 8.11
CA THR A 174 -3.71 17.50 7.84
C THR A 174 -4.53 18.63 8.47
N SER A 175 -3.88 19.45 9.29
CA SER A 175 -4.56 20.45 10.10
C SER A 175 -5.31 21.49 9.26
N GLU A 176 -6.35 22.09 9.81
CA GLU A 176 -7.08 23.19 9.12
C GLU A 176 -6.19 24.40 8.90
N SER A 177 -5.17 24.63 9.77
CA SER A 177 -4.20 25.70 9.60
C SER A 177 -3.30 25.56 8.37
N PHE A 178 -3.20 24.36 7.80
CA PHE A 178 -2.54 24.12 6.52
C PHE A 178 -3.28 24.83 5.36
N GLY A 179 -4.57 25.11 5.53
CA GLY A 179 -5.43 25.66 4.49
C GLY A 179 -5.86 24.60 3.47
N ASN A 180 -6.35 25.04 2.33
CA ASN A 180 -6.71 24.17 1.20
C ASN A 180 -6.17 24.79 -0.10
N PRO A 181 -4.96 24.39 -0.54
CA PRO A 181 -4.36 24.92 -1.78
C PRO A 181 -5.09 24.45 -3.05
N PHE A 182 -6.02 23.50 -2.95
CA PHE A 182 -6.73 22.86 -4.07
C PHE A 182 -8.20 23.29 -4.17
N ALA A 183 -8.65 24.27 -3.36
CA ALA A 183 -10.05 24.67 -3.28
C ALA A 183 -10.66 25.06 -4.64
N ASP A 184 -9.85 25.70 -5.51
CA ASP A 184 -10.25 26.17 -6.83
C ASP A 184 -9.89 25.18 -7.96
N ASP A 185 -9.14 24.12 -7.65
CA ASP A 185 -8.74 23.12 -8.65
C ASP A 185 -9.92 22.19 -9.01
N PRO A 186 -9.99 21.68 -10.25
CA PRO A 186 -11.03 20.71 -10.62
C PRO A 186 -10.85 19.41 -9.83
N LEU A 187 -11.97 18.70 -9.62
CA LEU A 187 -11.93 17.28 -9.20
C LEU A 187 -11.39 16.40 -10.34
N PRO A 188 -10.88 15.20 -10.05
CA PRO A 188 -10.60 14.20 -11.07
C PRO A 188 -11.82 14.01 -12.00
N GLU A 189 -11.57 14.00 -13.33
CA GLU A 189 -12.64 14.04 -14.34
C GLU A 189 -13.63 12.86 -14.23
N TRP A 190 -13.16 11.69 -13.81
CA TRP A 190 -13.98 10.50 -13.68
C TRP A 190 -14.97 10.55 -12.49
N LEU A 191 -14.69 11.37 -11.47
CA LEU A 191 -15.55 11.55 -10.30
C LEU A 191 -16.70 12.51 -10.60
N THR A 192 -17.71 12.00 -11.33
CA THR A 192 -18.90 12.75 -11.69
C THR A 192 -20.03 12.57 -10.69
N GLU A 193 -21.09 13.40 -10.79
CA GLU A 193 -22.32 13.21 -10.01
C GLU A 193 -23.02 11.88 -10.33
N ASP A 194 -22.97 11.45 -11.57
CA ASP A 194 -23.54 10.15 -11.99
C ASP A 194 -22.79 8.98 -11.34
N VAL A 195 -21.45 9.02 -11.30
CA VAL A 195 -20.63 8.03 -10.62
C VAL A 195 -20.94 8.02 -9.12
N LEU A 196 -20.97 9.19 -8.48
CA LEU A 196 -21.35 9.28 -7.05
C LEU A 196 -22.77 8.72 -6.84
N GLY A 197 -23.74 9.07 -7.71
CA GLY A 197 -25.10 8.54 -7.65
C GLY A 197 -25.13 7.00 -7.71
N GLN A 198 -24.32 6.37 -8.57
CA GLN A 198 -24.18 4.91 -8.64
C GLN A 198 -23.56 4.34 -7.36
N HIS A 199 -22.45 4.93 -6.88
CA HIS A 199 -21.77 4.48 -5.65
C HIS A 199 -22.66 4.57 -4.42
N ARG A 200 -23.57 5.54 -4.34
CA ARG A 200 -24.57 5.64 -3.27
C ARG A 200 -25.61 4.49 -3.29
N GLN A 201 -25.71 3.74 -4.37
CA GLN A 201 -26.54 2.52 -4.45
C GLN A 201 -25.76 1.25 -4.10
N MET A 202 -24.41 1.30 -4.08
CA MET A 202 -23.58 0.17 -3.74
C MET A 202 -23.65 -0.15 -2.24
N THR A 203 -23.31 -1.37 -1.89
CA THR A 203 -23.33 -1.88 -0.52
C THR A 203 -21.93 -2.31 -0.14
N GLY A 204 -21.48 -1.89 1.02
CA GLY A 204 -20.19 -2.27 1.60
C GLY A 204 -19.70 -1.24 2.62
N PRO A 205 -18.86 -1.69 3.57
CA PRO A 205 -18.13 -0.80 4.47
C PRO A 205 -17.31 0.21 3.66
N HIS A 206 -17.08 1.40 4.24
CA HIS A 206 -16.37 2.48 3.54
C HIS A 206 -17.00 2.91 2.21
N GLY A 207 -18.28 2.57 1.98
CA GLY A 207 -19.02 3.05 0.82
C GLY A 207 -19.43 4.53 0.96
N ALA A 208 -19.96 5.12 -0.12
CA ALA A 208 -20.35 6.53 -0.15
C ALA A 208 -21.34 6.95 0.97
N ARG A 209 -22.09 6.00 1.55
CA ARG A 209 -23.05 6.25 2.64
C ARG A 209 -22.50 5.98 4.04
N GLU A 210 -21.35 5.39 4.19
CA GLU A 210 -20.68 5.04 5.46
C GLU A 210 -19.16 5.03 5.33
N ILE A 211 -18.57 6.21 5.16
CA ILE A 211 -17.11 6.38 4.99
C ILE A 211 -16.34 5.85 6.21
N ASN A 212 -16.90 5.95 7.41
CA ASN A 212 -16.25 5.41 8.61
C ASN A 212 -16.67 3.95 8.86
N MET A 213 -16.31 3.06 7.95
CA MET A 213 -16.57 1.62 7.95
C MET A 213 -18.07 1.29 7.90
N TYR A 214 -18.79 1.36 9.03
CA TYR A 214 -20.23 1.08 9.12
C TYR A 214 -21.02 2.30 9.62
N ASP A 215 -20.40 3.46 9.66
CA ASP A 215 -20.92 4.69 10.27
C ASP A 215 -20.76 5.89 9.33
N ASN A 216 -21.73 6.77 9.31
CA ASN A 216 -21.75 7.98 8.49
C ASN A 216 -21.47 9.27 9.29
N ARG A 217 -20.98 9.19 10.52
CA ARG A 217 -20.67 10.37 11.31
C ARG A 217 -19.33 10.98 10.86
N THR A 218 -19.35 12.25 10.54
CA THR A 218 -18.10 13.02 10.40
C THR A 218 -17.42 13.13 11.77
N LEU A 219 -16.17 12.73 11.85
CA LEU A 219 -15.39 12.82 13.08
C LEU A 219 -14.89 14.26 13.28
N PRO A 220 -15.21 14.95 14.39
CA PRO A 220 -14.78 16.35 14.60
C PRO A 220 -13.26 16.54 14.61
N ALA A 221 -12.50 15.50 14.95
CA ALA A 221 -11.05 15.52 14.93
C ALA A 221 -10.45 15.50 13.50
N TYR A 222 -11.25 15.10 12.50
CA TYR A 222 -10.83 14.94 11.11
C TYR A 222 -11.84 15.61 10.15
N PRO A 223 -11.94 16.94 10.16
CA PRO A 223 -12.99 17.66 9.43
C PRO A 223 -12.83 17.58 7.91
N ARG A 224 -11.66 17.19 7.42
CA ARG A 224 -11.39 17.02 5.98
C ARG A 224 -11.99 15.72 5.42
N GLN A 225 -12.35 14.75 6.26
CA GLN A 225 -12.98 13.50 5.84
C GLN A 225 -14.46 13.51 6.23
N PRO A 226 -15.39 13.64 5.27
CA PRO A 226 -16.82 13.51 5.54
C PRO A 226 -17.17 12.08 5.99
N GLY A 227 -18.23 11.92 6.77
CA GLY A 227 -18.72 10.59 7.15
C GLY A 227 -19.60 9.93 6.09
N GLU A 228 -20.18 10.76 5.18
CA GLU A 228 -21.03 10.34 4.06
C GLU A 228 -20.78 11.31 2.90
N LEU A 229 -20.88 10.81 1.66
CA LEU A 229 -20.85 11.64 0.46
C LEU A 229 -22.28 11.80 -0.06
N THR A 230 -22.85 12.98 0.15
CA THR A 230 -24.21 13.29 -0.28
C THR A 230 -24.25 14.01 -1.63
N ASP A 231 -23.22 14.79 -1.89
CA ASP A 231 -23.11 15.67 -3.05
C ASP A 231 -21.65 15.87 -3.49
N ARG A 232 -21.46 16.76 -4.46
CA ARG A 232 -20.15 17.08 -5.01
C ARG A 232 -19.24 17.84 -4.04
N ASP A 233 -19.83 18.56 -3.08
CA ASP A 233 -19.05 19.31 -2.09
C ASP A 233 -18.43 18.36 -1.04
N ASP A 234 -19.16 17.32 -0.64
CA ASP A 234 -18.63 16.27 0.20
C ASP A 234 -17.51 15.49 -0.52
N LEU A 235 -17.72 15.17 -1.81
CA LEU A 235 -16.70 14.52 -2.63
C LEU A 235 -15.44 15.39 -2.76
N ARG A 236 -15.61 16.71 -2.99
CA ARG A 236 -14.51 17.67 -3.00
C ARG A 236 -13.76 17.68 -1.68
N ARG A 237 -14.46 17.74 -0.56
CA ARG A 237 -13.86 17.69 0.77
C ARG A 237 -13.00 16.45 0.97
N MET A 238 -13.49 15.30 0.49
CA MET A 238 -12.79 14.03 0.56
C MET A 238 -11.47 14.05 -0.24
N VAL A 239 -11.54 14.43 -1.52
CA VAL A 239 -10.37 14.49 -2.43
C VAL A 239 -9.38 15.55 -1.97
N ASP A 240 -9.85 16.75 -1.63
CA ASP A 240 -8.99 17.83 -1.12
C ASP A 240 -8.32 17.45 0.20
N GLY A 241 -9.02 16.69 1.05
CA GLY A 241 -8.48 16.18 2.31
C GLY A 241 -7.27 15.24 2.09
N TYR A 242 -7.39 14.32 1.15
CA TYR A 242 -6.32 13.43 0.74
C TYR A 242 -5.16 14.19 0.11
N ASP A 243 -5.44 15.06 -0.87
CA ASP A 243 -4.42 15.84 -1.57
C ASP A 243 -3.66 16.80 -0.65
N CYS A 244 -4.33 17.37 0.35
CA CYS A 244 -3.68 18.14 1.41
C CYS A 244 -2.69 17.27 2.20
N GLY A 245 -3.02 16.00 2.46
CA GLY A 245 -2.12 15.05 3.10
C GLY A 245 -0.89 14.74 2.24
N VAL A 246 -1.09 14.50 0.95
CA VAL A 246 0.01 14.30 -0.02
C VAL A 246 0.92 15.52 -0.05
N ARG A 247 0.35 16.71 -0.16
CA ARG A 247 1.12 17.96 -0.20
C ARG A 247 1.85 18.23 1.11
N ASN A 248 1.23 17.94 2.25
CA ASN A 248 1.88 18.08 3.54
C ASN A 248 3.10 17.15 3.66
N ALA A 249 2.96 15.88 3.30
CA ALA A 249 4.09 14.95 3.26
C ALA A 249 5.20 15.42 2.32
N ASP A 250 4.86 15.90 1.11
CA ASP A 250 5.81 16.43 0.15
C ASP A 250 6.59 17.66 0.67
N ASP A 251 5.92 18.60 1.34
CA ASP A 251 6.55 19.76 1.95
C ASP A 251 7.59 19.34 3.00
N HIS A 252 7.29 18.32 3.80
CA HIS A 252 8.19 17.75 4.80
C HIS A 252 9.35 16.96 4.19
N ILE A 253 9.12 16.25 3.08
CA ILE A 253 10.20 15.66 2.26
C ILE A 253 11.14 16.74 1.74
N GLY A 254 10.60 17.85 1.24
CA GLY A 254 11.41 19.01 0.84
C GLY A 254 12.28 19.56 1.98
N MET A 255 11.77 19.58 3.22
CA MET A 255 12.58 19.98 4.39
C MET A 255 13.73 19.00 4.66
N ILE A 256 13.49 17.70 4.54
CA ILE A 256 14.49 16.64 4.72
C ILE A 256 15.57 16.76 3.64
N LEU A 257 15.20 16.90 2.37
CA LEU A 257 16.14 17.02 1.26
C LEU A 257 17.01 18.27 1.39
N ARG A 258 16.42 19.42 1.75
CA ARG A 258 17.19 20.66 2.02
C ARG A 258 18.14 20.52 3.21
N ALA A 259 17.78 19.78 4.24
CA ALA A 259 18.66 19.51 5.37
C ALA A 259 19.88 18.66 4.96
N LEU A 260 19.67 17.65 4.11
CA LEU A 260 20.73 16.79 3.56
C LEU A 260 21.63 17.57 2.59
N GLU A 261 21.06 18.46 1.79
CA GLU A 261 21.81 19.40 0.92
C GLU A 261 22.71 20.31 1.75
N LYS A 262 22.17 20.90 2.83
CA LYS A 262 22.95 21.75 3.77
C LYS A 262 24.10 20.99 4.43
N GLN A 263 23.95 19.70 4.67
CA GLN A 263 25.02 18.81 5.19
C GLN A 263 26.03 18.43 4.09
N GLY A 264 25.78 18.77 2.83
CA GLY A 264 26.67 18.48 1.70
C GLY A 264 26.68 17.02 1.26
N VAL A 265 25.64 16.24 1.59
CA VAL A 265 25.59 14.79 1.32
C VAL A 265 24.55 14.41 0.26
N LEU A 266 23.71 15.36 -0.19
CA LEU A 266 22.59 15.04 -1.07
C LEU A 266 23.03 14.47 -2.42
N GLU A 267 24.13 14.97 -3.01
CA GLU A 267 24.59 14.55 -4.35
C GLU A 267 25.01 13.05 -4.39
N ASP A 268 25.61 12.56 -3.32
CA ASP A 268 26.09 11.18 -3.19
C ASP A 268 25.06 10.25 -2.50
N LEU A 269 23.85 10.78 -2.22
CA LEU A 269 22.81 10.06 -1.51
C LEU A 269 21.92 9.25 -2.46
N VAL A 270 21.67 8.00 -2.14
CA VAL A 270 20.57 7.23 -2.72
C VAL A 270 19.28 7.66 -2.06
N VAL A 271 18.30 8.09 -2.85
CA VAL A 271 16.96 8.45 -2.35
C VAL A 271 15.92 7.57 -3.00
N LEU A 272 15.11 6.93 -2.18
CA LEU A 272 14.01 6.05 -2.57
C LEU A 272 12.73 6.63 -1.97
N ILE A 273 11.71 6.88 -2.81
CA ILE A 273 10.38 7.29 -2.37
C ILE A 273 9.38 6.25 -2.87
N THR A 274 8.61 5.69 -1.94
CA THR A 274 7.60 4.68 -2.22
C THR A 274 6.43 4.79 -1.24
N ALA A 275 5.47 3.89 -1.36
CA ALA A 275 4.37 3.69 -0.44
C ALA A 275 4.24 2.21 -0.08
N ASP A 276 3.49 1.92 0.94
CA ASP A 276 3.10 0.54 1.29
C ASP A 276 1.90 0.05 0.46
N HIS A 277 0.91 0.91 0.25
CA HIS A 277 -0.26 0.70 -0.61
C HIS A 277 -0.83 2.06 -1.04
N GLY A 278 -1.83 2.05 -1.89
CA GLY A 278 -2.65 3.22 -2.22
C GLY A 278 -3.92 3.30 -1.38
N GLU A 279 -4.91 4.06 -1.86
CA GLU A 279 -6.20 4.26 -1.20
C GLU A 279 -7.32 4.40 -2.22
N ASN A 280 -8.46 3.78 -2.00
CA ASN A 280 -9.63 3.94 -2.86
C ASN A 280 -10.28 5.31 -2.64
N MET A 281 -10.59 6.00 -3.72
CA MET A 281 -11.27 7.31 -3.74
C MET A 281 -12.55 7.24 -4.59
N GLY A 282 -13.17 6.06 -4.64
CA GLY A 282 -14.37 5.72 -5.40
C GLY A 282 -14.26 4.44 -6.20
N GLU A 283 -13.05 3.92 -6.40
CA GLU A 283 -12.86 2.65 -7.07
C GLU A 283 -13.63 1.55 -6.32
N LEU A 284 -14.35 0.72 -7.04
CA LEU A 284 -15.25 -0.31 -6.49
C LEU A 284 -16.31 0.24 -5.49
N GLY A 285 -16.60 1.56 -5.53
CA GLY A 285 -17.51 2.24 -4.63
C GLY A 285 -16.99 2.45 -3.20
N ILE A 286 -15.67 2.28 -2.99
CA ILE A 286 -14.98 2.43 -1.70
C ILE A 286 -14.30 3.79 -1.62
N TYR A 287 -14.35 4.43 -0.45
CA TYR A 287 -13.79 5.75 -0.22
C TYR A 287 -12.99 5.84 1.09
N GLY A 288 -11.77 6.36 0.99
CA GLY A 288 -10.90 6.56 2.15
C GLY A 288 -10.55 5.27 2.85
N GLU A 289 -10.27 4.23 2.07
CA GLU A 289 -9.87 2.92 2.56
C GLU A 289 -9.06 2.18 1.49
N HIS A 290 -8.38 1.13 1.88
CA HIS A 290 -7.48 0.29 1.08
C HIS A 290 -7.86 -1.19 1.24
N GLY A 291 -9.16 -1.45 1.07
CA GLY A 291 -9.83 -2.69 1.49
C GLY A 291 -9.80 -3.84 0.50
N THR A 292 -9.34 -3.64 -0.74
CA THR A 292 -9.44 -4.59 -1.86
C THR A 292 -8.08 -4.85 -2.53
N ALA A 293 -7.97 -5.93 -3.30
CA ALA A 293 -6.77 -6.24 -4.09
C ALA A 293 -6.84 -5.60 -5.49
N ASP A 294 -7.32 -4.36 -5.57
CA ASP A 294 -7.54 -3.57 -6.77
C ASP A 294 -6.30 -2.79 -7.21
N HIS A 295 -6.42 -2.11 -8.37
CA HIS A 295 -5.33 -1.32 -8.93
C HIS A 295 -4.97 -0.12 -8.05
N ALA A 296 -5.98 0.61 -7.58
CA ALA A 296 -5.77 1.81 -6.77
C ALA A 296 -5.13 1.50 -5.40
N THR A 297 -5.51 0.39 -4.76
CA THR A 297 -4.93 -0.08 -3.50
C THR A 297 -3.52 -0.65 -3.69
N CYS A 298 -3.29 -1.46 -4.71
CA CYS A 298 -2.05 -2.23 -4.80
C CYS A 298 -0.95 -1.53 -5.62
N ARG A 299 -1.28 -0.59 -6.52
CA ARG A 299 -0.29 0.18 -7.28
C ARG A 299 0.25 1.32 -6.44
N ILE A 300 1.57 1.35 -6.29
CA ILE A 300 2.27 2.33 -5.46
C ILE A 300 3.31 3.10 -6.29
N PRO A 301 3.70 4.31 -5.90
CA PRO A 301 4.82 4.99 -6.53
C PRO A 301 6.13 4.30 -6.16
N MET A 302 7.09 4.33 -7.07
CA MET A 302 8.50 4.11 -6.80
C MET A 302 9.31 5.10 -7.60
N ILE A 303 10.08 5.91 -6.89
CA ILE A 303 11.02 6.88 -7.44
C ILE A 303 12.37 6.58 -6.82
N MET A 304 13.36 6.36 -7.67
CA MET A 304 14.71 6.03 -7.24
C MET A 304 15.70 7.02 -7.84
N ARG A 305 16.41 7.76 -7.00
CA ARG A 305 17.59 8.52 -7.37
C ARG A 305 18.83 7.80 -6.85
N TRP A 306 19.64 7.31 -7.75
CA TRP A 306 20.91 6.65 -7.42
C TRP A 306 22.05 7.37 -8.11
N PRO A 307 23.13 7.76 -7.42
CA PRO A 307 24.25 8.44 -8.04
C PRO A 307 24.83 7.68 -9.24
N GLY A 308 24.93 8.36 -10.38
CA GLY A 308 25.41 7.77 -11.64
C GLY A 308 24.35 7.09 -12.51
N MET A 309 23.10 7.00 -12.09
CA MET A 309 22.00 6.56 -12.95
C MET A 309 21.55 7.62 -13.95
N GLN A 310 20.93 7.17 -15.04
CA GLN A 310 20.33 8.06 -16.03
C GLN A 310 19.13 8.80 -15.42
N ALA A 311 19.20 10.13 -15.41
CA ALA A 311 18.11 10.96 -14.94
C ALA A 311 16.90 10.94 -15.89
N GLY A 312 15.69 11.03 -15.33
CA GLY A 312 14.43 11.14 -16.07
C GLY A 312 13.99 9.86 -16.78
N HIS A 313 14.57 8.71 -16.45
CA HIS A 313 14.12 7.42 -16.98
C HIS A 313 12.77 7.01 -16.40
N VAL A 314 11.92 6.42 -17.25
CA VAL A 314 10.61 5.89 -16.87
C VAL A 314 10.58 4.39 -17.17
N ASP A 315 10.61 3.57 -16.13
CA ASP A 315 10.46 2.13 -16.25
C ASP A 315 8.98 1.76 -16.31
N LYS A 316 8.60 0.91 -17.27
CA LYS A 316 7.24 0.42 -17.51
C LYS A 316 7.05 -1.05 -17.18
N GLY A 317 8.08 -1.73 -16.72
CA GLY A 317 8.03 -3.13 -16.31
C GLY A 317 7.09 -3.35 -15.11
N LEU A 318 6.58 -4.57 -14.98
CA LEU A 318 5.79 -4.98 -13.82
C LEU A 318 6.73 -5.42 -12.70
N HIS A 319 6.70 -4.72 -11.56
CA HIS A 319 7.55 -4.98 -10.40
C HIS A 319 6.73 -5.07 -9.11
N TYR A 320 7.24 -5.88 -8.18
CA TYR A 320 6.77 -5.84 -6.80
C TYR A 320 7.66 -4.94 -5.92
N HIS A 321 7.12 -4.40 -4.85
CA HIS A 321 7.91 -3.65 -3.86
C HIS A 321 8.96 -4.53 -3.15
N LEU A 322 8.71 -5.83 -2.97
CA LEU A 322 9.66 -6.79 -2.40
C LEU A 322 10.86 -7.09 -3.33
N ASP A 323 10.84 -6.62 -4.58
CA ASP A 323 11.97 -6.65 -5.50
C ASP A 323 13.08 -5.65 -5.13
N LEU A 324 12.76 -4.70 -4.24
CA LEU A 324 13.73 -3.73 -3.76
C LEU A 324 14.92 -4.39 -3.05
N GLY A 325 14.66 -5.44 -2.24
CA GLY A 325 15.71 -6.15 -1.52
C GLY A 325 16.79 -6.73 -2.44
N PRO A 326 16.45 -7.63 -3.38
CA PRO A 326 17.42 -8.17 -4.33
C PRO A 326 18.01 -7.11 -5.26
N THR A 327 17.29 -6.04 -5.58
CA THR A 327 17.84 -4.92 -6.37
C THR A 327 18.93 -4.18 -5.60
N LEU A 328 18.70 -3.85 -4.34
CA LEU A 328 19.73 -3.25 -3.48
C LEU A 328 20.93 -4.18 -3.28
N ALA A 329 20.69 -5.48 -3.16
CA ALA A 329 21.78 -6.46 -3.07
C ALA A 329 22.69 -6.42 -4.30
N GLU A 330 22.12 -6.47 -5.50
CA GLU A 330 22.88 -6.39 -6.76
C GLU A 330 23.63 -5.06 -6.90
N LEU A 331 22.96 -3.93 -6.63
CA LEU A 331 23.58 -2.60 -6.71
C LEU A 331 24.71 -2.40 -5.68
N LEU A 332 24.68 -3.15 -4.56
CA LEU A 332 25.74 -3.20 -3.56
C LEU A 332 26.84 -4.22 -3.89
N GLY A 333 26.74 -4.96 -5.00
CA GLY A 333 27.66 -6.03 -5.34
C GLY A 333 27.61 -7.21 -4.37
N LYS A 334 26.45 -7.51 -3.83
CA LYS A 334 26.18 -8.59 -2.87
C LYS A 334 25.18 -9.58 -3.47
N GLU A 335 25.20 -10.81 -2.97
CA GLU A 335 24.17 -11.80 -3.28
C GLU A 335 22.90 -11.50 -2.48
N ALA A 336 21.73 -11.64 -3.13
CA ALA A 336 20.44 -11.55 -2.45
C ALA A 336 20.26 -12.72 -1.46
N MET A 337 19.42 -12.52 -0.45
CA MET A 337 19.11 -13.59 0.50
C MET A 337 18.33 -14.71 -0.20
N PRO A 338 18.73 -16.00 -0.01
CA PRO A 338 18.07 -17.13 -0.67
C PRO A 338 16.59 -17.30 -0.29
N SER A 339 16.18 -16.73 0.84
CA SER A 339 14.78 -16.75 1.32
C SER A 339 13.87 -15.73 0.62
N TRP A 340 14.42 -14.77 -0.11
CA TRP A 340 13.65 -13.71 -0.75
C TRP A 340 12.96 -14.20 -2.03
N ASP A 341 11.70 -13.83 -2.19
CA ASP A 341 10.88 -14.13 -3.37
C ASP A 341 11.04 -13.07 -4.48
N GLY A 342 11.64 -11.94 -4.16
CA GLY A 342 11.85 -10.82 -5.07
C GLY A 342 12.83 -11.11 -6.20
N GLN A 343 12.76 -10.32 -7.26
CA GLN A 343 13.68 -10.33 -8.40
C GLN A 343 14.31 -8.97 -8.60
N SER A 344 15.63 -8.93 -8.80
CA SER A 344 16.32 -7.66 -9.04
C SER A 344 15.91 -7.04 -10.39
N TYR A 345 15.70 -5.73 -10.37
CA TYR A 345 15.53 -4.89 -11.56
C TYR A 345 16.73 -3.94 -11.78
N ALA A 346 17.86 -4.18 -11.11
CA ALA A 346 19.06 -3.34 -11.25
C ALA A 346 19.57 -3.29 -12.69
N GLY A 347 19.52 -4.43 -13.41
CA GLY A 347 19.91 -4.50 -14.82
C GLY A 347 19.03 -3.64 -15.74
N ALA A 348 17.73 -3.55 -15.47
CA ALA A 348 16.79 -2.67 -16.18
C ALA A 348 17.15 -1.19 -15.98
N ILE A 349 17.38 -0.80 -14.74
CA ILE A 349 17.77 0.56 -14.41
C ILE A 349 19.11 0.96 -15.08
N ALA A 350 20.11 0.08 -15.04
CA ALA A 350 21.41 0.33 -15.61
C ALA A 350 21.40 0.44 -17.14
N SER A 351 20.54 -0.33 -17.81
CA SER A 351 20.43 -0.33 -19.28
C SER A 351 19.43 0.69 -19.84
N GLY A 352 18.55 1.24 -19.00
CA GLY A 352 17.42 2.06 -19.44
C GLY A 352 16.36 1.26 -20.23
N ALA A 353 16.31 -0.06 -20.06
CA ALA A 353 15.35 -0.94 -20.71
C ALA A 353 14.18 -1.25 -19.77
N ASP A 354 12.97 -1.31 -20.32
CA ASP A 354 11.83 -1.84 -19.58
C ASP A 354 12.03 -3.35 -19.38
N ALA A 355 12.21 -3.79 -18.16
CA ALA A 355 12.30 -5.19 -17.82
C ALA A 355 11.50 -5.46 -16.55
N GLY A 356 10.60 -6.41 -16.59
CA GLY A 356 9.71 -6.74 -15.49
C GLY A 356 9.15 -8.14 -15.65
N ARG A 357 8.21 -8.48 -14.79
CA ARG A 357 7.48 -9.76 -14.87
C ARG A 357 6.41 -9.73 -15.95
N GLU A 358 6.04 -10.89 -16.45
CA GLU A 358 4.89 -11.09 -17.33
C GLU A 358 3.58 -10.78 -16.60
N TYR A 359 3.48 -11.16 -15.33
CA TYR A 359 2.33 -10.90 -14.48
C TYR A 359 2.72 -10.75 -13.00
N LEU A 360 1.81 -10.16 -12.23
CA LEU A 360 1.88 -10.07 -10.78
C LEU A 360 0.62 -10.69 -10.17
N VAL A 361 0.77 -11.31 -8.99
CA VAL A 361 -0.36 -11.72 -8.14
C VAL A 361 -0.37 -10.84 -6.90
N LEU A 362 -1.50 -10.22 -6.61
CA LEU A 362 -1.72 -9.29 -5.52
C LEU A 362 -2.72 -9.91 -4.54
N SER A 363 -2.58 -9.65 -3.26
CA SER A 363 -3.42 -10.26 -2.22
C SER A 363 -3.95 -9.22 -1.24
N GLN A 364 -5.16 -9.44 -0.73
CA GLN A 364 -5.78 -8.70 0.36
C GLN A 364 -6.60 -9.67 1.22
N CYS A 365 -6.34 -9.72 2.54
CA CYS A 365 -7.08 -10.58 3.47
C CYS A 365 -7.42 -9.89 4.81
N ALA A 366 -7.32 -8.56 4.90
CA ALA A 366 -7.67 -7.81 6.12
C ALA A 366 -9.11 -7.30 6.11
N HIS A 367 -9.63 -6.83 4.96
CA HIS A 367 -10.99 -6.31 4.77
C HIS A 367 -11.86 -7.24 3.92
N VAL A 368 -11.26 -7.83 2.91
CA VAL A 368 -11.83 -8.89 2.06
C VAL A 368 -10.84 -10.06 2.01
N CYS A 369 -11.21 -11.20 1.41
CA CYS A 369 -10.23 -12.19 0.97
C CYS A 369 -10.23 -12.22 -0.56
N GLN A 370 -9.24 -11.59 -1.17
CA GLN A 370 -9.10 -11.50 -2.61
C GLN A 370 -7.68 -11.81 -3.06
N ARG A 371 -7.55 -12.33 -4.28
CA ARG A 371 -6.33 -12.35 -5.07
C ARG A 371 -6.60 -11.80 -6.45
N SER A 372 -5.69 -10.95 -6.90
CA SER A 372 -5.76 -10.35 -8.24
C SER A 372 -4.56 -10.74 -9.07
N VAL A 373 -4.74 -10.72 -10.40
CA VAL A 373 -3.66 -10.93 -11.36
C VAL A 373 -3.55 -9.71 -12.25
N ARG A 374 -2.40 -9.03 -12.22
CA ARG A 374 -2.07 -7.89 -13.07
C ARG A 374 -1.18 -8.36 -14.22
N PHE A 375 -1.65 -8.23 -15.47
CA PHE A 375 -0.90 -8.64 -16.68
C PHE A 375 -1.32 -7.80 -17.89
N GLY A 376 -0.41 -7.49 -18.79
CA GLY A 376 -0.70 -6.58 -19.90
C GLY A 376 -1.42 -5.31 -19.42
N ASN A 377 -2.62 -5.01 -19.93
CA ASN A 377 -3.50 -3.94 -19.44
C ASN A 377 -4.59 -4.42 -18.47
N TRP A 378 -4.59 -5.69 -18.10
CA TRP A 378 -5.67 -6.32 -17.35
C TRP A 378 -5.39 -6.42 -15.87
N LEU A 379 -6.41 -6.24 -15.06
CA LEU A 379 -6.46 -6.67 -13.67
C LEU A 379 -7.67 -7.59 -13.47
N TYR A 380 -7.39 -8.86 -13.20
CA TYR A 380 -8.39 -9.84 -12.81
C TYR A 380 -8.42 -9.96 -11.30
N MET A 381 -9.61 -10.02 -10.70
CA MET A 381 -9.81 -10.16 -9.25
C MET A 381 -10.67 -11.39 -8.96
N ARG A 382 -10.20 -12.26 -8.05
CA ARG A 382 -10.98 -13.37 -7.50
C ARG A 382 -11.30 -13.10 -6.04
N THR A 383 -12.60 -13.08 -5.73
CA THR A 383 -13.12 -12.86 -4.38
C THR A 383 -13.44 -14.20 -3.72
N TYR A 384 -12.84 -14.48 -2.57
CA TYR A 384 -13.10 -15.66 -1.73
C TYR A 384 -13.99 -15.32 -0.54
N HIS A 385 -13.92 -14.07 -0.05
CA HIS A 385 -14.81 -13.46 0.93
C HIS A 385 -14.94 -11.97 0.62
N ASP A 386 -16.16 -11.49 0.46
CA ASP A 386 -16.42 -10.16 -0.08
C ASP A 386 -16.38 -9.02 0.97
N GLY A 387 -16.11 -9.31 2.25
CA GLY A 387 -16.06 -8.27 3.29
C GLY A 387 -17.36 -7.48 3.43
N PHE A 388 -18.50 -8.04 3.00
CA PHE A 388 -19.84 -7.44 2.99
C PHE A 388 -20.08 -6.37 1.90
N HIS A 389 -19.24 -6.37 0.83
CA HIS A 389 -19.39 -5.47 -0.32
C HIS A 389 -20.29 -6.02 -1.44
N LEU A 390 -20.77 -7.23 -1.35
CA LEU A 390 -21.53 -7.93 -2.41
C LEU A 390 -20.77 -8.03 -3.74
N PHE A 391 -19.45 -8.09 -3.69
CA PHE A 391 -18.63 -8.28 -4.90
C PHE A 391 -18.97 -9.58 -5.62
N ASP A 392 -18.77 -9.57 -6.94
CA ASP A 392 -18.78 -10.78 -7.75
C ASP A 392 -17.59 -11.69 -7.39
N GLY A 393 -17.75 -13.00 -7.57
CA GLY A 393 -16.67 -13.96 -7.34
C GLY A 393 -15.48 -13.77 -8.27
N GLU A 394 -15.73 -13.20 -9.47
CA GLU A 394 -14.71 -12.86 -10.47
C GLU A 394 -15.02 -11.49 -11.07
N MET A 395 -14.01 -10.63 -11.13
CA MET A 395 -14.07 -9.33 -11.80
C MET A 395 -12.85 -9.18 -12.70
N LEU A 396 -13.00 -8.44 -13.80
CA LEU A 396 -11.91 -8.14 -14.73
C LEU A 396 -12.02 -6.70 -15.20
N PHE A 397 -10.91 -5.98 -15.15
CA PHE A 397 -10.82 -4.57 -15.54
C PHE A 397 -9.71 -4.34 -16.56
N ASP A 398 -9.97 -3.53 -17.59
CA ASP A 398 -8.95 -3.01 -18.50
C ASP A 398 -8.34 -1.73 -17.91
N VAL A 399 -7.38 -1.87 -17.00
CA VAL A 399 -6.79 -0.72 -16.29
C VAL A 399 -5.95 0.20 -17.19
N GLY A 400 -5.74 -0.17 -18.45
CA GLY A 400 -5.16 0.71 -19.46
C GLY A 400 -6.15 1.76 -19.98
N ASN A 401 -7.46 1.43 -20.03
CA ASN A 401 -8.54 2.29 -20.50
C ASN A 401 -9.52 2.68 -19.38
N ASP A 402 -9.57 1.92 -18.31
CA ASP A 402 -10.41 2.11 -17.13
C ASP A 402 -9.53 1.99 -15.86
N SER A 403 -8.66 2.97 -15.65
CA SER A 403 -7.69 3.00 -14.55
C SER A 403 -8.35 3.08 -13.16
N HIS A 404 -9.65 3.39 -13.11
CA HIS A 404 -10.43 3.50 -11.87
C HIS A 404 -11.47 2.37 -11.72
N GLU A 405 -11.34 1.29 -12.49
CA GLU A 405 -12.07 0.03 -12.29
C GLU A 405 -13.60 0.20 -12.19
N GLN A 406 -14.15 1.08 -13.05
CA GLN A 406 -15.58 1.39 -13.06
C GLN A 406 -16.41 0.33 -13.78
N HIS A 407 -15.80 -0.49 -14.66
CA HIS A 407 -16.50 -1.41 -15.54
C HIS A 407 -15.96 -2.83 -15.44
N ASN A 408 -16.67 -3.71 -14.70
CA ASN A 408 -16.35 -5.12 -14.69
C ASN A 408 -16.71 -5.76 -16.05
N VAL A 409 -15.70 -6.13 -16.83
CA VAL A 409 -15.85 -6.73 -18.17
C VAL A 409 -15.61 -8.24 -18.20
N ALA A 410 -15.61 -8.91 -17.04
CA ALA A 410 -15.33 -10.34 -16.92
C ALA A 410 -16.26 -11.24 -17.76
N ALA A 411 -17.51 -10.82 -18.00
CA ALA A 411 -18.47 -11.57 -18.79
C ALA A 411 -18.10 -11.61 -20.29
N ASP A 412 -17.48 -10.54 -20.80
CA ASP A 412 -17.24 -10.34 -22.24
C ASP A 412 -15.81 -10.75 -22.66
N HIS A 413 -14.87 -10.89 -21.71
CA HIS A 413 -13.44 -11.14 -21.94
C HIS A 413 -12.99 -12.51 -21.42
N PHE A 414 -13.49 -13.57 -22.06
CA PHE A 414 -13.24 -14.93 -21.61
C PHE A 414 -11.77 -15.37 -21.70
N GLU A 415 -11.04 -15.00 -22.76
CA GLU A 415 -9.65 -15.44 -22.95
C GLU A 415 -8.70 -14.74 -21.96
N GLU A 416 -8.91 -13.47 -21.69
CA GLU A 416 -8.16 -12.71 -20.69
C GLU A 416 -8.41 -13.27 -19.29
N ARG A 417 -9.67 -13.55 -18.95
CA ARG A 417 -10.04 -14.20 -17.68
C ARG A 417 -9.41 -15.57 -17.54
N LYS A 418 -9.41 -16.39 -18.58
CA LYS A 418 -8.77 -17.72 -18.60
C LYS A 418 -7.25 -17.61 -18.40
N THR A 419 -6.60 -16.65 -19.04
CA THR A 419 -5.17 -16.36 -18.88
C THR A 419 -4.86 -15.96 -17.45
N ALA A 420 -5.66 -15.08 -16.87
CA ALA A 420 -5.50 -14.67 -15.46
C ALA A 420 -5.64 -15.84 -14.48
N VAL A 421 -6.67 -16.70 -14.70
CA VAL A 421 -6.89 -17.90 -13.87
C VAL A 421 -5.71 -18.85 -13.98
N TYR A 422 -5.13 -19.02 -15.18
CA TYR A 422 -3.93 -19.83 -15.39
C TYR A 422 -2.75 -19.24 -14.59
N HIS A 423 -2.46 -17.95 -14.72
CA HIS A 423 -1.37 -17.29 -13.97
C HIS A 423 -1.55 -17.40 -12.45
N LEU A 424 -2.78 -17.22 -11.95
CA LEU A 424 -3.07 -17.35 -10.53
C LEU A 424 -2.78 -18.76 -10.00
N ASN A 425 -3.19 -19.78 -10.76
CA ASN A 425 -2.97 -21.18 -10.38
C ASN A 425 -1.47 -21.56 -10.43
N GLU A 426 -0.75 -21.18 -11.50
CA GLU A 426 0.68 -21.44 -11.60
C GLU A 426 1.47 -20.76 -10.47
N TRP A 427 1.16 -19.48 -10.19
CA TRP A 427 1.78 -18.77 -9.08
C TRP A 427 1.53 -19.48 -7.74
N HIS A 428 0.27 -19.86 -7.47
CA HIS A 428 -0.11 -20.54 -6.23
C HIS A 428 0.61 -21.88 -6.09
N ASP A 429 0.63 -22.70 -7.15
CA ASP A 429 1.30 -23.99 -7.14
C ASP A 429 2.81 -23.87 -6.91
N GLU A 430 3.45 -22.87 -7.55
CA GLU A 430 4.88 -22.59 -7.32
C GLU A 430 5.15 -22.20 -5.86
N ARG A 431 4.30 -21.33 -5.29
CA ARG A 431 4.47 -20.94 -3.89
C ARG A 431 4.26 -22.12 -2.95
N MET A 432 3.21 -22.91 -3.15
CA MET A 432 2.94 -24.10 -2.33
C MET A 432 4.02 -25.18 -2.45
N LYS A 433 4.60 -25.42 -3.63
CA LYS A 433 5.71 -26.39 -3.82
C LYS A 433 6.97 -25.99 -3.05
N SER A 434 7.26 -24.70 -2.94
CA SER A 434 8.48 -24.19 -2.30
C SER A 434 8.28 -23.78 -0.83
N MET A 435 7.04 -23.82 -0.34
CA MET A 435 6.68 -23.35 1.00
C MET A 435 6.96 -24.43 2.05
N PRO A 436 7.58 -24.06 3.19
CA PRO A 436 7.81 -25.01 4.29
C PRO A 436 6.56 -25.35 5.11
N PHE A 437 5.40 -24.79 4.77
CA PHE A 437 4.11 -24.97 5.45
C PHE A 437 3.09 -25.59 4.51
N ASP A 438 2.09 -26.25 5.06
CA ASP A 438 1.08 -27.00 4.32
C ASP A 438 -0.23 -26.22 4.10
N VAL A 439 -0.33 -24.99 4.63
CA VAL A 439 -1.55 -24.17 4.58
C VAL A 439 -1.27 -22.78 4.03
N ASP A 440 -2.01 -22.40 2.99
CA ASP A 440 -2.13 -21.03 2.53
C ASP A 440 -2.89 -20.18 3.56
N PRO A 441 -2.33 -19.08 4.10
CA PRO A 441 -2.92 -18.29 5.17
C PRO A 441 -4.26 -17.62 4.81
N LEU A 442 -4.56 -17.41 3.53
CA LEU A 442 -5.88 -16.94 3.08
C LEU A 442 -6.99 -17.91 3.55
N TRP A 443 -6.77 -19.22 3.44
CA TRP A 443 -7.74 -20.21 3.93
C TRP A 443 -7.81 -20.27 5.45
N THR A 444 -6.74 -19.89 6.15
CA THR A 444 -6.77 -19.72 7.61
C THR A 444 -7.71 -18.58 8.00
N VAL A 445 -7.60 -17.42 7.35
CA VAL A 445 -8.53 -16.29 7.56
C VAL A 445 -9.98 -16.70 7.36
N ILE A 446 -10.29 -17.42 6.26
CA ILE A 446 -11.67 -17.87 6.00
C ILE A 446 -12.15 -18.83 7.08
N ARG A 447 -11.33 -19.79 7.52
CA ARG A 447 -11.68 -20.72 8.60
C ARG A 447 -11.86 -20.07 9.96
N GLU A 448 -11.18 -18.96 10.21
CA GLU A 448 -11.34 -18.16 11.43
C GLU A 448 -12.61 -17.29 11.42
N GLY A 449 -13.39 -17.34 10.35
CA GLY A 449 -14.67 -16.63 10.20
C GLY A 449 -14.62 -15.39 9.33
N GLY A 450 -13.57 -15.25 8.49
CA GLY A 450 -13.44 -14.16 7.51
C GLY A 450 -12.42 -13.09 7.86
N PRO A 451 -12.31 -12.05 7.04
CA PRO A 451 -11.35 -10.97 7.19
C PRO A 451 -11.47 -10.26 8.54
N TYR A 452 -10.33 -9.84 9.09
CA TYR A 452 -10.23 -9.26 10.43
C TYR A 452 -11.20 -8.08 10.66
N HIS A 453 -11.34 -7.18 9.69
CA HIS A 453 -12.20 -6.00 9.80
C HIS A 453 -13.68 -6.25 9.46
N ALA A 454 -14.02 -7.42 8.92
CA ALA A 454 -15.41 -7.77 8.59
C ALA A 454 -16.03 -8.73 9.65
N LYS A 455 -15.27 -9.68 10.11
CA LYS A 455 -15.69 -10.74 11.01
C LYS A 455 -16.41 -10.21 12.26
N GLY A 456 -17.63 -10.70 12.52
CA GLY A 456 -18.47 -10.34 13.68
C GLY A 456 -19.21 -9.01 13.53
N HIS A 457 -19.10 -8.31 12.40
CA HIS A 457 -19.73 -7.00 12.21
C HIS A 457 -21.02 -7.04 11.37
N LEU A 458 -21.32 -8.13 10.68
CA LEU A 458 -22.49 -8.20 9.80
C LEU A 458 -23.83 -7.96 10.51
N PRO A 459 -24.09 -8.43 11.75
CA PRO A 459 -25.35 -8.13 12.43
C PRO A 459 -25.59 -6.63 12.62
N ALA A 460 -24.56 -5.87 12.97
CA ALA A 460 -24.64 -4.41 13.11
C ALA A 460 -24.81 -3.72 11.74
N TYR A 461 -24.08 -4.20 10.72
CA TYR A 461 -24.19 -3.63 9.37
C TYR A 461 -25.56 -3.90 8.73
N VAL A 462 -26.16 -5.07 8.96
CA VAL A 462 -27.54 -5.37 8.55
C VAL A 462 -28.54 -4.38 9.15
N GLN A 463 -28.39 -4.03 10.43
CA GLN A 463 -29.23 -2.99 11.04
C GLN A 463 -29.07 -1.64 10.35
N ARG A 464 -27.85 -1.27 10.00
CA ARG A 464 -27.55 -0.04 9.21
C ARG A 464 -28.22 -0.08 7.83
N LEU A 465 -28.11 -1.19 7.11
CA LEU A 465 -28.75 -1.37 5.81
C LEU A 465 -30.27 -1.23 5.90
N GLN A 466 -30.89 -1.85 6.90
CA GLN A 466 -32.33 -1.75 7.15
C GLN A 466 -32.76 -0.31 7.50
N ALA A 467 -31.98 0.37 8.34
CA ALA A 467 -32.25 1.79 8.71
C ALA A 467 -32.09 2.78 7.55
N THR A 468 -31.47 2.36 6.44
CA THR A 468 -31.23 3.16 5.23
C THR A 468 -31.97 2.63 3.99
N ASP A 469 -33.03 1.80 4.21
CA ASP A 469 -33.90 1.21 3.18
C ASP A 469 -33.20 0.29 2.17
N ARG A 470 -32.02 -0.27 2.52
CA ARG A 470 -31.26 -1.25 1.73
C ARG A 470 -31.59 -2.70 2.12
N ASN A 471 -32.87 -3.02 2.30
CA ASN A 471 -33.31 -4.33 2.80
C ASN A 471 -32.91 -5.51 1.90
N ALA A 472 -32.91 -5.33 0.58
CA ALA A 472 -32.50 -6.39 -0.36
C ALA A 472 -31.02 -6.77 -0.16
N ALA A 473 -30.15 -5.78 0.02
CA ALA A 473 -28.73 -6.01 0.31
C ALA A 473 -28.54 -6.71 1.67
N ALA A 474 -29.30 -6.30 2.69
CA ALA A 474 -29.27 -6.93 4.01
C ALA A 474 -29.61 -8.43 3.93
N GLU A 475 -30.65 -8.81 3.18
CA GLU A 475 -31.04 -10.22 3.03
C GLU A 475 -30.00 -11.00 2.18
N GLU A 476 -29.44 -10.40 1.14
CA GLU A 476 -28.38 -11.05 0.35
C GLU A 476 -27.12 -11.30 1.17
N LEU A 477 -26.68 -10.34 1.99
CA LEU A 477 -25.53 -10.55 2.88
C LEU A 477 -25.77 -11.65 3.91
N LYS A 478 -26.97 -11.71 4.52
CA LYS A 478 -27.35 -12.82 5.41
C LYS A 478 -27.28 -14.17 4.70
N ARG A 479 -27.69 -14.21 3.45
CA ARG A 479 -27.65 -15.42 2.62
C ARG A 479 -26.21 -15.85 2.30
N ARG A 480 -25.31 -14.89 2.05
CA ARG A 480 -23.90 -15.18 1.75
C ARG A 480 -23.10 -15.59 2.99
N HIS A 481 -23.41 -15.01 4.13
CA HIS A 481 -22.65 -15.15 5.38
C HIS A 481 -23.51 -15.62 6.56
N PRO A 482 -24.13 -16.81 6.48
CA PRO A 482 -25.07 -17.29 7.52
C PRO A 482 -24.37 -17.61 8.85
N GLU A 483 -23.05 -17.80 8.85
CA GLU A 483 -22.24 -18.05 10.05
C GLU A 483 -22.15 -16.85 10.98
N GLU A 484 -22.28 -15.63 10.47
CA GLU A 484 -22.28 -14.40 11.26
C GLU A 484 -23.50 -14.23 12.20
N PHE A 485 -24.51 -15.11 12.07
CA PHE A 485 -25.75 -15.09 12.85
C PHE A 485 -25.90 -16.34 13.74
N ARG A 486 -24.85 -17.12 13.90
CA ARG A 486 -24.85 -18.34 14.73
C ARG A 486 -24.47 -18.09 16.18
#